data_17361a60db32d2970597e216deb20da9
#
_entry.id   17361a60db32d2970597e216deb20da9
#
_cell.length_a   1.000
_cell.length_b   1.000
_cell.length_c   1.000
_cell.angle_alpha   90.00
_cell.angle_beta   90.00
_cell.angle_gamma   90.00
#
_symmetry.space_group_name_H-M   'P 1'
#
loop_
_entity.id
_entity.type
_entity.pdbx_description
1 polymer ?
#
loop_
_entity_poly.entity_id
_entity_poly.type
_entity_poly.pdbx_seq_one_letter_code
_entity_poly.pdbx_strand_id
1 'polypeptide(L)'
;MQWTETKTTIRNVHYFACDYCGARLGESEEYDDGWYQTFGDFELKWNTPDGWYHKEACVCDECKQKILTEIYDNLEQMGFIKEH
;
A
#
# COMPACT_ATOMS: atom_id res chain seq x y z
N MET A 1 5.63 -1.07 -3.79
CA MET A 1 6.56 -1.82 -4.68
C MET A 1 6.82 -3.21 -4.10
N GLN A 2 6.61 -4.20 -4.92
CA GLN A 2 6.79 -5.59 -4.51
C GLN A 2 7.51 -6.35 -5.62
N TRP A 3 8.45 -7.21 -5.24
CA TRP A 3 9.12 -8.09 -6.20
C TRP A 3 9.42 -9.43 -5.53
N THR A 4 9.69 -10.43 -6.35
CA THR A 4 9.89 -11.82 -5.89
C THR A 4 11.22 -12.35 -6.38
N GLU A 5 11.93 -13.03 -5.51
CA GLU A 5 13.15 -13.75 -5.86
C GLU A 5 13.03 -15.20 -5.44
N THR A 6 13.53 -16.10 -6.27
CA THR A 6 13.60 -17.51 -5.92
C THR A 6 14.96 -17.79 -5.29
N LYS A 7 14.97 -18.20 -4.03
CA LYS A 7 16.19 -18.59 -3.35
C LYS A 7 16.59 -20.00 -3.77
N THR A 8 17.72 -20.47 -3.28
CA THR A 8 18.25 -21.79 -3.64
C THR A 8 17.34 -22.96 -3.28
N THR A 9 16.35 -22.69 -2.45
CA THR A 9 15.34 -23.68 -2.11
C THR A 9 14.13 -23.50 -3.01
N ILE A 10 13.11 -24.32 -2.83
CA ILE A 10 11.88 -24.31 -3.60
C ILE A 10 10.94 -23.18 -3.24
N ARG A 11 11.32 -22.29 -2.32
CA ARG A 11 10.44 -21.19 -1.86
C ARG A 11 10.83 -19.87 -2.49
N ASN A 12 9.81 -19.11 -2.88
CA ASN A 12 9.97 -17.74 -3.34
C ASN A 12 9.99 -16.81 -2.15
N VAL A 13 10.79 -15.74 -2.24
CA VAL A 13 10.84 -14.68 -1.24
C VAL A 13 10.29 -13.42 -1.87
N HIS A 14 9.31 -12.80 -1.22
CA HIS A 14 8.67 -11.58 -1.67
C HIS A 14 9.22 -10.39 -0.90
N TYR A 15 9.63 -9.36 -1.64
CA TYR A 15 10.22 -8.16 -1.09
C TYR A 15 9.26 -6.99 -1.25
N PHE A 16 9.26 -6.10 -0.27
CA PHE A 16 8.35 -4.96 -0.26
C PHE A 16 9.12 -3.67 0.00
N ALA A 17 8.81 -2.64 -0.75
CA ALA A 17 9.37 -1.31 -0.56
C ALA A 17 8.29 -0.27 -0.84
N CYS A 18 8.45 0.90 -0.23
CA CYS A 18 7.51 2.00 -0.42
C CYS A 18 7.54 2.48 -1.88
N ASP A 19 6.36 2.60 -2.49
CA ASP A 19 6.25 3.06 -3.87
C ASP A 19 6.61 4.55 -4.04
N TYR A 20 6.60 5.30 -2.97
CA TYR A 20 6.82 6.75 -3.03
C TYR A 20 8.23 7.16 -2.64
N CYS A 21 8.79 6.58 -1.58
CA CYS A 21 10.11 6.96 -1.11
C CYS A 21 11.18 5.88 -1.27
N GLY A 22 10.78 4.67 -1.63
CA GLY A 22 11.70 3.55 -1.83
C GLY A 22 12.19 2.88 -0.55
N ALA A 23 11.71 3.30 0.61
CA ALA A 23 12.12 2.71 1.88
C ALA A 23 11.74 1.23 1.94
N ARG A 24 12.63 0.43 2.48
CA ARG A 24 12.40 -1.00 2.62
C ARG A 24 11.33 -1.26 3.67
N LEU A 25 10.33 -2.05 3.32
CA LEU A 25 9.22 -2.36 4.23
C LEU A 25 9.38 -3.74 4.87
N GLY A 26 9.91 -4.71 4.13
CA GLY A 26 10.12 -6.04 4.67
C GLY A 26 10.22 -7.10 3.59
N GLU A 27 10.37 -8.34 4.04
CA GLU A 27 10.39 -9.49 3.15
C GLU A 27 9.68 -10.66 3.82
N SER A 28 9.12 -11.56 3.02
CA SER A 28 8.49 -12.77 3.53
C SER A 28 8.68 -13.93 2.57
N GLU A 29 8.81 -15.13 3.13
CA GLU A 29 8.87 -16.35 2.36
C GLU A 29 7.47 -16.91 2.18
N GLU A 30 7.24 -17.55 1.03
CA GLU A 30 5.97 -18.24 0.81
C GLU A 30 5.85 -19.44 1.72
N TYR A 31 4.66 -19.64 2.27
CA TYR A 31 4.33 -20.85 3.01
C TYR A 31 4.01 -22.00 2.04
N ASP A 32 3.86 -23.19 2.57
CA ASP A 32 3.61 -24.39 1.76
C ASP A 32 2.34 -24.29 0.91
N ASP A 33 1.37 -23.51 1.36
CA ASP A 33 0.12 -23.26 0.64
C ASP A 33 0.21 -22.09 -0.34
N GLY A 34 1.39 -21.50 -0.49
CA GLY A 34 1.61 -20.36 -1.37
C GLY A 34 1.29 -19.00 -0.76
N TRP A 35 0.82 -18.98 0.47
CA TRP A 35 0.51 -17.71 1.15
C TRP A 35 1.79 -17.03 1.64
N TYR A 36 1.81 -15.73 1.63
CA TYR A 36 2.91 -14.94 2.19
C TYR A 36 2.38 -13.66 2.83
N GLN A 37 3.13 -13.17 3.81
CA GLN A 37 2.76 -11.92 4.49
C GLN A 37 3.10 -10.72 3.61
N THR A 38 2.22 -9.73 3.61
CA THR A 38 2.45 -8.47 2.90
C THR A 38 2.81 -7.36 3.86
N PHE A 39 3.47 -6.33 3.36
CA PHE A 39 3.91 -5.19 4.16
C PHE A 39 3.51 -3.89 3.46
N GLY A 40 3.09 -2.92 4.26
CA GLY A 40 2.80 -1.58 3.75
C GLY A 40 1.57 -1.49 2.88
N ASP A 41 0.62 -2.37 3.06
CA ASP A 41 -0.60 -2.38 2.25
C ASP A 41 -1.35 -1.06 2.36
N PHE A 42 -1.66 -0.48 1.22
CA PHE A 42 -2.43 0.74 1.13
C PHE A 42 -3.35 0.64 -0.07
N GLU A 43 -4.64 0.90 0.16
CA GLU A 43 -5.64 0.79 -0.89
C GLU A 43 -6.61 1.96 -0.81
N LEU A 44 -6.88 2.57 -1.97
CA LEU A 44 -7.89 3.61 -2.11
C LEU A 44 -8.95 3.13 -3.08
N LYS A 45 -10.20 3.32 -2.70
CA LYS A 45 -11.34 3.03 -3.56
C LYS A 45 -12.24 4.26 -3.62
N TRP A 46 -12.75 4.56 -4.79
CA TRP A 46 -13.69 5.66 -4.94
C TRP A 46 -14.68 5.36 -6.05
N ASN A 47 -15.84 6.00 -5.94
CA ASN A 47 -16.93 5.86 -6.89
C ASN A 47 -17.05 7.10 -7.76
N THR A 48 -17.23 6.90 -9.05
CA THR A 48 -17.48 7.98 -10.00
C THR A 48 -18.73 7.65 -10.81
N PRO A 49 -19.29 8.60 -11.57
CA PRO A 49 -20.41 8.30 -12.47
C PRO A 49 -20.09 7.17 -13.48
N ASP A 50 -18.81 6.98 -13.78
CA ASP A 50 -18.38 5.95 -14.73
C ASP A 50 -18.17 4.59 -14.08
N GLY A 51 -18.20 4.50 -12.75
CA GLY A 51 -18.02 3.25 -12.03
C GLY A 51 -17.07 3.39 -10.83
N TRP A 52 -16.62 2.26 -10.34
CA TRP A 52 -15.69 2.18 -9.22
C TRP A 52 -14.25 2.14 -9.70
N TYR A 53 -13.42 2.91 -9.03
CA TYR A 53 -11.97 2.89 -9.26
C TYR A 53 -11.27 2.49 -7.99
N HIS A 54 -10.09 1.90 -8.17
CA HIS A 54 -9.34 1.45 -7.03
C HIS A 54 -7.85 1.50 -7.33
N LYS A 55 -7.05 1.82 -6.32
CA LYS A 55 -5.60 1.87 -6.44
C LYS A 55 -4.97 1.19 -5.25
N GLU A 56 -4.03 0.29 -5.54
CA GLU A 56 -3.25 -0.39 -4.52
C GLU A 56 -1.79 0.02 -4.61
N ALA A 57 -1.14 0.12 -3.47
CA ALA A 57 0.28 0.45 -3.41
C ALA A 57 0.88 -0.11 -2.13
N CYS A 58 2.21 -0.21 -2.10
CA CYS A 58 2.94 -0.46 -0.87
C CYS A 58 3.48 0.88 -0.39
N VAL A 59 3.17 1.27 0.84
CA VAL A 59 3.49 2.60 1.35
C VAL A 59 4.00 2.48 2.79
N CYS A 60 5.11 3.14 3.10
CA CYS A 60 5.60 3.19 4.47
C CYS A 60 4.70 4.07 5.33
N ASP A 61 4.81 3.94 6.65
CA ASP A 61 3.95 4.68 7.58
C ASP A 61 4.07 6.19 7.40
N GLU A 62 5.26 6.71 7.19
CA GLU A 62 5.48 8.13 6.96
C GLU A 62 4.75 8.64 5.73
N CYS A 63 4.91 7.95 4.61
CA CYS A 63 4.25 8.33 3.37
C CYS A 63 2.73 8.18 3.49
N LYS A 64 2.27 7.16 4.18
CA LYS A 64 0.84 6.95 4.44
C LYS A 64 0.26 8.14 5.21
N GLN A 65 0.94 8.59 6.25
CA GLN A 65 0.53 9.76 7.03
C GLN A 65 0.44 11.01 6.15
N LYS A 66 1.43 11.23 5.30
CA LYS A 66 1.44 12.38 4.39
C LYS A 66 0.26 12.34 3.43
N ILE A 67 0.00 11.19 2.83
CA ILE A 67 -1.11 11.01 1.89
C ILE A 67 -2.44 11.29 2.58
N LEU A 68 -2.65 10.72 3.75
CA LEU A 68 -3.90 10.88 4.49
C LEU A 68 -4.09 12.34 4.93
N THR A 69 -3.03 13.00 5.36
CA THR A 69 -3.09 14.42 5.74
C THR A 69 -3.53 15.28 4.56
N GLU A 70 -2.94 15.06 3.40
CA GLU A 70 -3.31 15.81 2.19
C GLU A 70 -4.77 15.58 1.80
N ILE A 71 -5.25 14.35 1.91
CA ILE A 71 -6.65 14.03 1.61
C ILE A 71 -7.58 14.77 2.56
N TYR A 72 -7.31 14.76 3.85
CA TYR A 72 -8.12 15.46 4.84
C TYR A 72 -8.11 16.97 4.61
N ASP A 73 -6.96 17.54 4.34
CA ASP A 73 -6.84 18.97 4.08
C ASP A 73 -7.66 19.37 2.85
N ASN A 74 -7.60 18.59 1.80
CA ASN A 74 -8.37 18.84 0.58
C ASN A 74 -9.87 18.77 0.86
N LEU A 75 -10.32 17.81 1.63
CA LEU A 75 -11.72 17.68 1.98
C LEU A 75 -12.22 18.89 2.78
N GLU A 76 -11.42 19.37 3.72
CA GLU A 76 -11.75 20.57 4.49
C GLU A 76 -11.87 21.80 3.59
N GLN A 77 -10.94 21.98 2.66
CA GLN A 77 -10.96 23.11 1.73
C GLN A 77 -12.17 23.07 0.81
N MET A 78 -12.65 21.89 0.51
CA MET A 78 -13.83 21.70 -0.33
C MET A 78 -15.14 21.86 0.44
N GLY A 79 -15.09 22.13 1.74
CA GLY A 79 -16.27 22.36 2.55
C GLY A 79 -16.87 21.13 3.21
N PHE A 80 -16.19 20.00 3.17
CA PHE A 80 -16.65 18.83 3.89
C PHE A 80 -16.41 19.00 5.40
N ILE A 81 -17.37 18.53 6.18
CA ILE A 81 -17.31 18.66 7.63
C ILE A 81 -16.33 17.66 8.20
N LYS A 82 -15.46 18.14 9.07
CA LYS A 82 -14.52 17.30 9.77
C LYS A 82 -15.12 16.82 11.08
N GLU A 83 -15.16 15.53 11.25
CA GLU A 83 -15.60 14.93 12.50
C GLU A 83 -14.46 14.89 13.50
N HIS A 84 -14.75 15.13 14.76
CA HIS A 84 -13.76 15.09 15.83
C HIS A 84 -14.09 14.00 16.84
#